data_38651e32a78032a86ade2fd072aacca3
#
_entry.id   38651e32a78032a86ade2fd072aacca3
#
_cell.length_a   1.000
_cell.length_b   1.000
_cell.length_c   1.000
_cell.angle_alpha   90.00
_cell.angle_beta   90.00
_cell.angle_gamma   90.00
#
_symmetry.space_group_name_H-M   'P 1'
#
loop_
_entity.id
_entity.type
_entity.pdbx_description
1 polymer ?
#
loop_
_entity_poly.entity_id
_entity_poly.type
_entity_poly.pdbx_seq_one_letter_code
_entity_poly.pdbx_strand_id
1 'polypeptide(L)'
;MSNPQSGTIGCKCGKCEITVADNRAVQYFRCGCEDCRQGIEWGAAKSAVIPDQLPHGYYIPADIISTKGKEFMSAYKLREDGRSIRLYCNKCWSLIAIDHPAYQSNVFYIFPKHCVAECDLSVPLTAILFMKDYPKEYEPPPEDDVPLFYSFEYDLSLIHI
;
A
#
# COMPACT_ATOMS: atom_id res chain seq x y z
N MET A 1 -9.86 -13.19 22.90
CA MET A 1 -9.01 -12.54 21.89
C MET A 1 -7.97 -13.52 21.38
N SER A 2 -7.92 -13.76 20.08
CA SER A 2 -6.88 -14.60 19.50
C SER A 2 -5.54 -13.84 19.53
N ASN A 3 -4.44 -14.55 19.78
CA ASN A 3 -3.11 -13.99 19.64
C ASN A 3 -2.88 -13.57 18.17
N PRO A 4 -2.08 -12.50 17.93
CA PRO A 4 -1.70 -12.16 16.58
C PRO A 4 -1.04 -13.34 15.88
N GLN A 5 -1.40 -13.55 14.62
CA GLN A 5 -0.72 -14.51 13.76
C GLN A 5 0.23 -13.78 12.83
N SER A 6 1.36 -14.38 12.51
CA SER A 6 2.28 -13.82 11.53
C SER A 6 1.65 -13.85 10.13
N GLY A 7 2.10 -12.95 9.29
CA GLY A 7 1.71 -12.89 7.90
C GLY A 7 2.89 -12.53 7.02
N THR A 8 2.72 -12.66 5.72
CA THR A 8 3.78 -12.37 4.77
C THR A 8 3.33 -11.41 3.69
N ILE A 9 4.23 -10.54 3.27
CA ILE A 9 4.06 -9.67 2.12
C ILE A 9 5.29 -9.89 1.23
N GLY A 10 5.07 -10.36 0.02
CA GLY A 10 6.14 -10.71 -0.88
C GLY A 10 5.87 -10.32 -2.31
N CYS A 11 6.84 -10.61 -3.16
CA CYS A 11 6.75 -10.35 -4.59
C CYS A 11 6.09 -11.52 -5.33
N LYS A 12 5.55 -11.23 -6.51
CA LYS A 12 4.85 -12.22 -7.33
C LYS A 12 5.78 -13.33 -7.85
N CYS A 13 7.08 -13.07 -8.01
CA CYS A 13 8.04 -14.09 -8.42
C CYS A 13 8.56 -14.96 -7.28
N GLY A 14 8.22 -14.65 -6.02
CA GLY A 14 8.61 -15.42 -4.84
C GLY A 14 10.04 -15.23 -4.36
N LYS A 15 10.82 -14.36 -4.98
CA LYS A 15 12.24 -14.19 -4.61
C LYS A 15 12.45 -13.42 -3.31
N CYS A 16 11.52 -12.56 -2.94
CA CYS A 16 11.65 -11.77 -1.71
C CYS A 16 10.32 -11.65 -0.96
N GLU A 17 10.41 -11.57 0.36
CA GLU A 17 9.26 -11.60 1.25
C GLU A 17 9.61 -10.97 2.59
N ILE A 18 8.65 -10.25 3.16
CA ILE A 18 8.69 -9.74 4.53
C ILE A 18 7.71 -10.54 5.36
N THR A 19 8.12 -10.98 6.55
CA THR A 19 7.22 -11.58 7.53
C THR A 19 6.98 -10.61 8.67
N VAL A 20 5.70 -10.38 8.98
CA VAL A 20 5.25 -9.52 10.09
C VAL A 20 4.66 -10.34 11.21
N ALA A 21 4.80 -9.86 12.45
CA ALA A 21 4.32 -10.55 13.63
C ALA A 21 2.79 -10.53 13.76
N ASP A 22 2.14 -9.48 13.26
CA ASP A 22 0.68 -9.35 13.26
C ASP A 22 0.20 -9.15 11.82
N ASN A 23 -0.54 -10.12 11.33
CA ASN A 23 -1.02 -10.13 9.94
C ASN A 23 -2.33 -9.34 9.73
N ARG A 24 -2.91 -8.76 10.79
CA ARG A 24 -4.21 -8.11 10.70
C ARG A 24 -4.07 -6.68 10.19
N ALA A 25 -4.67 -6.40 9.05
CA ALA A 25 -4.77 -5.03 8.56
C ALA A 25 -5.48 -4.15 9.58
N VAL A 26 -4.96 -2.94 9.81
CA VAL A 26 -5.55 -1.98 10.76
C VAL A 26 -6.48 -1.00 10.08
N GLN A 27 -6.31 -0.79 8.79
CA GLN A 27 -7.17 0.12 8.03
C GLN A 27 -7.14 -0.22 6.53
N TYR A 28 -8.25 0.02 5.87
CA TYR A 28 -8.40 -0.16 4.43
C TYR A 28 -9.03 1.09 3.81
N PHE A 29 -8.38 1.63 2.78
CA PHE A 29 -8.96 2.68 1.95
C PHE A 29 -8.40 2.64 0.53
N ARG A 30 -9.09 3.29 -0.40
CA ARG A 30 -8.63 3.47 -1.77
C ARG A 30 -7.94 4.82 -1.89
N CYS A 31 -6.86 4.88 -2.65
CA CYS A 31 -6.05 6.09 -2.78
C CYS A 31 -6.03 6.59 -4.23
N GLY A 32 -6.53 7.80 -4.45
CA GLY A 32 -6.52 8.46 -5.75
C GLY A 32 -5.33 9.39 -5.98
N CYS A 33 -4.34 9.42 -5.07
CA CYS A 33 -3.22 10.34 -5.21
C CYS A 33 -2.35 9.98 -6.42
N GLU A 34 -1.79 11.00 -7.04
CA GLU A 34 -0.94 10.82 -8.22
C GLU A 34 0.34 10.05 -7.89
N ASP A 35 0.91 10.26 -6.72
CA ASP A 35 2.13 9.55 -6.29
C ASP A 35 1.92 8.04 -6.21
N CYS A 36 0.80 7.58 -5.65
CA CYS A 36 0.47 6.16 -5.62
C CYS A 36 0.29 5.60 -7.02
N ARG A 37 -0.44 6.33 -7.87
CA ARG A 37 -0.65 5.95 -9.27
C ARG A 37 0.66 5.85 -10.02
N GLN A 38 1.53 6.86 -9.94
CA GLN A 38 2.85 6.85 -10.58
C GLN A 38 3.74 5.71 -10.10
N GLY A 39 3.76 5.46 -8.79
CA GLY A 39 4.54 4.36 -8.22
C GLY A 39 4.09 3.00 -8.72
N ILE A 40 2.78 2.79 -8.84
CA ILE A 40 2.20 1.57 -9.39
C ILE A 40 2.50 1.44 -10.88
N GLU A 41 2.29 2.50 -11.65
CA GLU A 41 2.54 2.51 -13.09
C GLU A 41 4.01 2.24 -13.43
N TRP A 42 4.92 2.80 -12.63
CA TRP A 42 6.35 2.60 -12.84
C TRP A 42 6.75 1.12 -12.72
N GLY A 43 6.29 0.43 -11.69
CA GLY A 43 6.54 -1.01 -11.55
C GLY A 43 5.78 -1.84 -12.58
N ALA A 44 4.54 -1.49 -12.86
CA ALA A 44 3.69 -2.19 -13.83
C ALA A 44 4.26 -2.13 -15.25
N ALA A 45 4.84 -1.01 -15.66
CA ALA A 45 5.50 -0.86 -16.96
C ALA A 45 6.67 -1.82 -17.15
N LYS A 46 7.33 -2.22 -16.06
CA LYS A 46 8.46 -3.16 -16.08
C LYS A 46 8.03 -4.63 -16.01
N SER A 47 6.84 -4.91 -15.52
CA SER A 47 6.34 -6.27 -15.24
C SER A 47 5.21 -6.71 -16.15
N ALA A 48 4.74 -5.86 -17.05
CA ALA A 48 3.58 -6.10 -17.92
C ALA A 48 2.28 -6.40 -17.15
N VAL A 49 2.18 -5.94 -15.92
CA VAL A 49 0.96 -6.00 -15.11
C VAL A 49 0.11 -4.77 -15.40
N ILE A 50 -1.22 -4.94 -15.43
CA ILE A 50 -2.13 -3.80 -15.59
C ILE A 50 -2.15 -2.98 -14.29
N PRO A 51 -1.78 -1.69 -14.33
CA PRO A 51 -1.79 -0.86 -13.12
C PRO A 51 -3.21 -0.58 -12.64
N ASP A 52 -3.38 -0.59 -11.32
CA ASP A 52 -4.63 -0.16 -10.69
C ASP A 52 -4.62 1.37 -10.55
N GLN A 53 -5.59 2.03 -11.17
CA GLN A 53 -5.66 3.50 -11.19
C GLN A 53 -6.23 4.09 -9.89
N LEU A 54 -7.04 3.32 -9.18
CA LEU A 54 -7.58 3.69 -7.87
C LEU A 54 -7.40 2.51 -6.92
N PRO A 55 -6.15 2.30 -6.46
CA PRO A 55 -5.79 1.07 -5.78
C PRO A 55 -6.47 0.91 -4.42
N HIS A 56 -6.80 -0.33 -4.12
CA HIS A 56 -7.17 -0.77 -2.79
C HIS A 56 -5.91 -0.91 -1.96
N GLY A 57 -5.82 -0.19 -0.86
CA GLY A 57 -4.65 -0.17 -0.01
C GLY A 57 -4.97 -0.48 1.44
N TYR A 58 -4.02 -1.10 2.11
CA TYR A 58 -4.16 -1.53 3.50
C TYR A 58 -2.95 -1.12 4.31
N TYR A 59 -3.19 -0.67 5.54
CA TYR A 59 -2.13 -0.52 6.53
C TYR A 59 -1.94 -1.83 7.28
N ILE A 60 -0.70 -2.30 7.28
CA ILE A 60 -0.27 -3.51 8.00
C ILE A 60 0.69 -3.10 9.11
N PRO A 61 0.57 -3.65 10.33
CA PRO A 61 1.54 -3.38 11.40
C PRO A 61 2.97 -3.67 10.96
N ALA A 62 3.87 -2.71 11.17
CA ALA A 62 5.26 -2.78 10.69
C ALA A 62 6.20 -3.55 11.64
N ASP A 63 5.69 -4.54 12.34
CA ASP A 63 6.48 -5.40 13.22
C ASP A 63 7.11 -6.54 12.41
N ILE A 64 8.18 -6.21 11.71
CA ILE A 64 8.88 -7.15 10.83
C ILE A 64 9.75 -8.07 11.66
N ILE A 65 9.52 -9.38 11.57
CA ILE A 65 10.27 -10.41 12.30
C ILE A 65 11.27 -11.15 11.44
N SER A 66 11.12 -11.15 10.12
CA SER A 66 12.11 -11.71 9.20
C SER A 66 11.95 -11.17 7.79
N THR A 67 13.01 -11.28 7.01
CA THR A 67 13.07 -10.87 5.61
C THR A 67 13.79 -11.94 4.82
N LYS A 68 13.18 -12.40 3.72
CA LYS A 68 13.74 -13.37 2.79
C LYS A 68 14.08 -12.66 1.48
N GLY A 69 15.23 -12.98 0.89
CA GLY A 69 15.63 -12.44 -0.40
C GLY A 69 15.89 -10.94 -0.40
N LYS A 70 16.50 -10.42 0.65
CA LYS A 70 16.79 -8.99 0.81
C LYS A 70 17.57 -8.40 -0.36
N GLU A 71 18.45 -9.17 -0.99
CA GLU A 71 19.24 -8.79 -2.16
C GLU A 71 18.35 -8.50 -3.39
N PHE A 72 17.12 -8.97 -3.41
CA PHE A 72 16.14 -8.72 -4.47
C PHE A 72 15.19 -7.57 -4.14
N MET A 73 15.38 -6.91 -3.03
CA MET A 73 14.58 -5.74 -2.62
C MET A 73 15.33 -4.47 -2.93
N SER A 74 14.63 -3.51 -3.56
CA SER A 74 15.18 -2.18 -3.84
C SER A 74 14.17 -1.12 -3.45
N ALA A 75 14.65 -0.08 -2.77
CA ALA A 75 13.83 1.02 -2.29
C ALA A 75 14.01 2.25 -3.19
N TYR A 76 12.90 2.87 -3.54
CA TYR A 76 12.89 4.03 -4.43
C TYR A 76 11.99 5.13 -3.90
N LYS A 77 12.35 6.35 -4.25
CA LYS A 77 11.48 7.52 -4.15
C LYS A 77 11.09 7.94 -5.57
N LEU A 78 9.91 8.51 -5.73
CA LEU A 78 9.49 9.04 -7.04
C LEU A 78 10.27 10.27 -7.47
N ARG A 79 10.76 11.03 -6.49
CA ARG A 79 11.56 12.23 -6.70
C ARG A 79 12.46 12.46 -5.49
N GLU A 80 13.50 13.26 -5.68
CA GLU A 80 14.52 13.47 -4.64
C GLU A 80 13.94 14.02 -3.33
N ASP A 81 13.00 14.96 -3.41
CA ASP A 81 12.33 15.56 -2.25
C ASP A 81 11.11 14.77 -1.76
N GLY A 82 10.79 13.63 -2.39
CA GLY A 82 9.70 12.77 -2.00
C GLY A 82 9.92 12.15 -0.62
N ARG A 83 8.87 12.08 0.19
CA ARG A 83 8.94 11.50 1.54
C ARG A 83 8.61 10.02 1.58
N SER A 84 7.75 9.55 0.70
CA SER A 84 7.40 8.13 0.62
C SER A 84 8.53 7.31 0.01
N ILE A 85 8.81 6.17 0.64
CA ILE A 85 9.76 5.18 0.14
C ILE A 85 8.96 3.96 -0.30
N ARG A 86 9.22 3.49 -1.52
CA ARG A 86 8.55 2.33 -2.10
C ARG A 86 9.54 1.19 -2.28
N LEU A 87 9.17 0.04 -1.73
CA LEU A 87 9.98 -1.17 -1.78
C LEU A 87 9.49 -2.06 -2.92
N TYR A 88 10.36 -2.35 -3.87
CA TYR A 88 10.06 -3.21 -5.03
C TYR A 88 10.95 -4.44 -5.02
N CYS A 89 10.44 -5.53 -5.60
CA CYS A 89 11.30 -6.61 -6.05
C CYS A 89 12.05 -6.15 -7.31
N ASN A 90 13.38 -6.24 -7.32
CA ASN A 90 14.16 -5.84 -8.50
C ASN A 90 14.21 -6.90 -9.61
N LYS A 91 13.43 -7.96 -9.51
CA LYS A 91 13.29 -9.01 -10.51
C LYS A 91 11.93 -8.96 -11.21
N CYS A 92 10.84 -8.95 -10.47
CA CYS A 92 9.50 -8.93 -11.05
C CYS A 92 8.77 -7.57 -10.90
N TRP A 93 9.39 -6.62 -10.22
CA TRP A 93 8.88 -5.26 -10.01
C TRP A 93 7.53 -5.18 -9.28
N SER A 94 7.20 -6.21 -8.51
CA SER A 94 6.11 -6.12 -7.55
C SER A 94 6.38 -4.99 -6.55
N LEU A 95 5.38 -4.17 -6.30
CA LEU A 95 5.43 -3.16 -5.25
C LEU A 95 5.06 -3.83 -3.92
N ILE A 96 6.05 -4.08 -3.07
CA ILE A 96 5.88 -4.87 -1.86
C ILE A 96 5.25 -4.05 -0.75
N ALA A 97 5.79 -2.85 -0.50
CA ALA A 97 5.33 -1.99 0.59
C ALA A 97 5.71 -0.53 0.35
N ILE A 98 4.97 0.34 1.00
CA ILE A 98 5.24 1.79 1.00
C ILE A 98 5.40 2.22 2.45
N ASP A 99 6.48 2.93 2.73
CA ASP A 99 6.72 3.59 4.01
C ASP A 99 6.67 5.11 3.83
N HIS A 100 6.28 5.80 4.90
CA HIS A 100 6.23 7.25 4.94
C HIS A 100 6.56 7.72 6.36
N PRO A 101 7.29 8.85 6.53
CA PRO A 101 7.63 9.36 7.86
C PRO A 101 6.44 9.55 8.80
N ALA A 102 5.27 9.89 8.25
CA ALA A 102 4.05 10.05 9.05
C ALA A 102 3.56 8.75 9.68
N TYR A 103 3.99 7.60 9.21
CA TYR A 103 3.63 6.30 9.78
C TYR A 103 4.40 5.98 11.06
N GLN A 104 5.50 6.67 11.29
CA GLN A 104 6.33 6.55 12.50
C GLN A 104 6.74 5.10 12.82
N SER A 105 6.97 4.30 11.77
CA SER A 105 7.31 2.88 11.86
C SER A 105 6.24 2.00 12.53
N ASN A 106 5.02 2.49 12.66
CA ASN A 106 3.91 1.71 13.23
C ASN A 106 3.27 0.80 12.17
N VAL A 107 3.21 1.26 10.94
CA VAL A 107 2.60 0.53 9.83
C VAL A 107 3.39 0.76 8.54
N PHE A 108 3.13 -0.05 7.54
CA PHE A 108 3.42 0.27 6.15
C PHE A 108 2.17 0.01 5.30
N TYR A 109 2.16 0.60 4.11
CA TYR A 109 1.01 0.57 3.21
C TYR A 109 1.26 -0.43 2.10
N ILE A 110 0.29 -1.27 1.81
CA ILE A 110 0.39 -2.25 0.74
C ILE A 110 -0.79 -2.16 -0.22
N PHE A 111 -0.54 -2.54 -1.48
CA PHE A 111 -1.56 -2.73 -2.50
C PHE A 111 -1.60 -4.21 -2.88
N PRO A 112 -2.56 -5.01 -2.36
CA PRO A 112 -2.56 -6.46 -2.56
C PRO A 112 -2.61 -6.91 -4.02
N LYS A 113 -3.10 -6.06 -4.92
CA LYS A 113 -3.08 -6.35 -6.35
C LYS A 113 -1.66 -6.36 -6.94
N HIS A 114 -0.72 -5.65 -6.32
CA HIS A 114 0.64 -5.44 -6.82
C HIS A 114 1.73 -6.17 -6.04
N CYS A 115 1.33 -7.00 -5.08
CA CYS A 115 2.22 -7.87 -4.31
C CYS A 115 1.50 -9.19 -4.02
N VAL A 116 2.08 -10.02 -3.17
CA VAL A 116 1.42 -11.23 -2.63
C VAL A 116 1.35 -11.06 -1.12
N ALA A 117 0.16 -10.80 -0.61
CA ALA A 117 -0.06 -10.59 0.82
C ALA A 117 -0.85 -11.77 1.40
N GLU A 118 -0.23 -12.50 2.31
CA GLU A 118 -0.88 -13.51 3.13
C GLU A 118 -1.16 -12.91 4.50
N CYS A 119 -2.15 -12.02 4.52
CA CYS A 119 -2.56 -11.24 5.68
C CYS A 119 -4.08 -11.26 5.81
N ASP A 120 -4.55 -10.98 7.01
CA ASP A 120 -5.98 -10.79 7.26
C ASP A 120 -6.37 -9.37 6.82
N LEU A 121 -7.01 -9.29 5.67
CA LEU A 121 -7.49 -8.04 5.05
C LEU A 121 -8.99 -7.81 5.27
N SER A 122 -9.58 -8.43 6.30
CA SER A 122 -11.03 -8.41 6.53
C SER A 122 -11.55 -7.12 7.20
N VAL A 123 -10.79 -6.04 7.16
CA VAL A 123 -11.27 -4.72 7.61
C VAL A 123 -12.14 -4.07 6.55
N PRO A 124 -13.18 -3.30 6.93
CA PRO A 124 -14.04 -2.64 5.95
C PRO A 124 -13.35 -1.47 5.25
N LEU A 125 -13.79 -1.18 4.04
CA LEU A 125 -13.39 0.04 3.33
C LEU A 125 -13.91 1.26 4.09
N THR A 126 -13.01 2.15 4.53
CA THR A 126 -13.37 3.30 5.36
C THR A 126 -13.46 4.60 4.58
N ALA A 127 -12.72 4.75 3.48
CA ALA A 127 -12.70 5.98 2.71
C ALA A 127 -12.06 5.81 1.34
N ILE A 128 -12.31 6.78 0.48
CA ILE A 128 -11.56 7.01 -0.75
C ILE A 128 -10.85 8.35 -0.57
N LEU A 129 -9.51 8.35 -0.63
CA LEU A 129 -8.67 9.47 -0.22
C LEU A 129 -7.91 10.08 -1.40
N PHE A 130 -7.49 11.34 -1.23
CA PHE A 130 -6.59 12.03 -2.14
C PHE A 130 -7.09 12.12 -3.58
N MET A 131 -8.36 12.42 -3.74
CA MET A 131 -9.02 12.47 -5.05
C MET A 131 -8.83 13.79 -5.79
N LYS A 132 -8.08 14.73 -5.21
CA LYS A 132 -7.87 16.07 -5.78
C LYS A 132 -7.35 16.02 -7.23
N ASP A 133 -6.39 15.16 -7.50
CA ASP A 133 -5.74 15.05 -8.80
C ASP A 133 -6.26 13.85 -9.64
N TYR A 134 -7.27 13.15 -9.12
CA TYR A 134 -7.89 12.05 -9.83
C TYR A 134 -8.90 12.57 -10.86
N PRO A 135 -8.92 12.03 -12.10
CA PRO A 135 -9.85 12.47 -13.12
C PRO A 135 -11.31 12.28 -12.67
N LYS A 136 -12.08 13.36 -12.67
CA LYS A 136 -13.47 13.32 -12.19
C LYS A 136 -14.38 12.39 -12.99
N GLU A 137 -14.09 12.23 -14.28
CA GLU A 137 -14.83 11.32 -15.16
C GLU A 137 -14.67 9.86 -14.78
N TYR A 138 -13.61 9.49 -14.06
CA TYR A 138 -13.36 8.13 -13.57
C TYR A 138 -13.64 7.97 -12.08
N GLU A 139 -14.12 9.03 -11.44
CA GLU A 139 -14.48 8.98 -10.03
C GLU A 139 -15.61 7.96 -9.81
N PRO A 140 -15.48 7.03 -8.84
CA PRO A 140 -16.52 6.04 -8.60
C PRO A 140 -17.79 6.70 -8.09
N PRO A 141 -18.95 6.09 -8.33
CA PRO A 141 -20.20 6.61 -7.78
C PRO A 141 -20.15 6.63 -6.26
N PRO A 142 -20.85 7.56 -5.61
CA PRO A 142 -20.93 7.59 -4.15
C PRO A 142 -21.42 6.26 -3.61
N GLU A 143 -20.72 5.74 -2.61
CA GLU A 143 -21.19 4.59 -1.84
C GLU A 143 -21.67 5.10 -0.49
N ASP A 144 -22.83 4.60 -0.04
CA ASP A 144 -23.31 4.88 1.32
C ASP A 144 -22.24 4.39 2.30
N ASP A 145 -21.95 5.13 3.34
CA ASP A 145 -20.98 4.81 4.38
C ASP A 145 -19.50 4.89 3.98
N VAL A 146 -19.17 5.23 2.72
CA VAL A 146 -17.77 5.40 2.28
C VAL A 146 -17.54 6.85 1.85
N PRO A 147 -16.99 7.69 2.73
CA PRO A 147 -16.72 9.08 2.38
C PRO A 147 -15.57 9.20 1.38
N LEU A 148 -15.67 10.24 0.54
CA LEU A 148 -14.66 10.58 -0.45
C LEU A 148 -14.02 11.91 -0.05
N PHE A 149 -12.68 11.96 -0.01
CA PHE A 149 -11.91 13.14 0.37
C PHE A 149 -10.96 13.55 -0.74
N TYR A 150 -10.86 14.87 -0.96
CA TYR A 150 -10.04 15.43 -2.03
C TYR A 150 -8.64 15.83 -1.57
N SER A 151 -8.44 16.10 -0.28
CA SER A 151 -7.15 16.51 0.26
C SER A 151 -6.83 15.79 1.56
N PHE A 152 -5.55 15.80 1.90
CA PHE A 152 -5.04 15.17 3.14
C PHE A 152 -5.55 15.85 4.42
N GLU A 153 -5.83 17.13 4.37
CA GLU A 153 -6.18 17.91 5.57
C GLU A 153 -7.45 17.44 6.28
N TYR A 154 -8.34 16.78 5.54
CA TYR A 154 -9.59 16.24 6.07
C TYR A 154 -9.45 14.82 6.61
N ASP A 155 -8.31 14.19 6.41
CA ASP A 155 -8.17 12.75 6.55
C ASP A 155 -7.38 12.34 7.79
N LEU A 156 -6.81 13.29 8.52
CA LEU A 156 -5.98 13.02 9.70
C LEU A 156 -6.72 12.22 10.76
N SER A 157 -8.04 12.39 10.86
CA SER A 157 -8.86 11.62 11.80
C SER A 157 -9.03 10.15 11.37
N LEU A 158 -8.80 9.84 10.10
CA LEU A 158 -8.91 8.49 9.56
C LEU A 158 -7.58 7.72 9.66
N ILE A 159 -6.48 8.41 9.90
CA ILE A 159 -5.13 7.84 9.96
C ILE A 159 -4.65 7.76 11.42
N HIS A 160 -5.53 7.44 12.33
CA HIS A 160 -5.14 7.13 13.71
C HIS A 160 -4.57 5.72 13.77
N ILE A 161 -3.29 5.65 13.61
CA ILE A 161 -2.54 4.40 13.65
C ILE A 161 -1.70 4.37 14.91
#